data_16df9e47fe063d6bdc6e8bc4f61f4394
#
_entry.id   16df9e47fe063d6bdc6e8bc4f61f4394
#
_cell.length_a   1.000
_cell.length_b   1.000
_cell.length_c   1.000
_cell.angle_alpha   90.00
_cell.angle_beta   90.00
_cell.angle_gamma   90.00
#
_symmetry.space_group_name_H-M   'P 1'
#
loop_
_entity.id
_entity.type
_entity.pdbx_description
1 polymer ?
#
loop_
_entity_poly.entity_id
_entity_poly.type
_entity_poly.pdbx_seq_one_letter_code
_entity_poly.pdbx_strand_id
1 'polypeptide(L)' 'MAYYRKTDNAKAQIVEHSPLTDSVYVQFADEPPQIITWSEFIEMVTLKLEVSDDK' A
#
# COMPACT_ATOMS: atom_id res chain seq x y z
N MET A 1 6.89 1.06 -9.81
CA MET A 1 6.11 2.03 -9.04
C MET A 1 5.60 1.38 -7.78
N ALA A 2 5.45 2.16 -6.75
CA ALA A 2 5.03 1.62 -5.45
C ALA A 2 4.09 2.61 -4.77
N TYR A 3 3.28 2.08 -3.87
CA TYR A 3 2.38 2.89 -3.07
C TYR A 3 3.06 3.26 -1.76
N TYR A 4 2.89 4.52 -1.36
CA TYR A 4 3.44 5.02 -0.10
C TYR A 4 2.35 5.72 0.68
N ARG A 5 2.30 5.46 1.98
CA ARG A 5 1.29 6.10 2.84
C ARG A 5 1.58 7.58 2.96
N LYS A 6 0.53 8.40 2.80
CA LYS A 6 0.70 9.85 2.74
C LYS A 6 1.18 10.46 4.04
N THR A 7 0.79 9.87 5.16
CA THR A 7 1.06 10.47 6.46
C THR A 7 2.53 10.36 6.87
N ASP A 8 3.19 9.26 6.55
CA ASP A 8 4.56 9.04 6.98
C ASP A 8 5.43 8.44 5.91
N ASN A 9 4.91 8.36 4.68
CA ASN A 9 5.66 7.84 3.53
C ASN A 9 6.09 6.39 3.71
N ALA A 10 5.35 5.62 4.49
CA ALA A 10 5.63 4.21 4.67
C ALA A 10 5.24 3.45 3.41
N LYS A 11 6.14 2.60 2.95
CA LYS A 11 5.88 1.83 1.75
C LYS A 11 4.82 0.78 2.02
N ALA A 12 3.85 0.68 1.13
CA ALA A 12 2.76 -0.27 1.24
C ALA A 12 3.06 -1.49 0.38
N GLN A 13 2.86 -2.66 0.97
CA GLN A 13 2.98 -3.90 0.24
C GLN A 13 1.62 -4.58 0.23
N ILE A 14 1.09 -4.81 -0.98
CA ILE A 14 -0.19 -5.49 -1.10
C ILE A 14 0.07 -6.98 -1.02
N VAL A 15 -0.44 -7.58 0.05
CA VAL A 15 -0.28 -9.02 0.27
C VAL A 15 -1.33 -9.77 -0.55
N GLU A 16 -2.55 -9.24 -0.53
CA GLU A 16 -3.62 -9.88 -1.27
C GLU A 16 -4.70 -8.84 -1.57
N HIS A 17 -5.31 -8.98 -2.73
CA HIS A 17 -6.41 -8.09 -3.14
C HIS A 17 -7.56 -8.96 -3.61
N SER A 18 -8.72 -8.76 -3.00
CA SER A 18 -9.92 -9.50 -3.36
C SER A 18 -10.90 -8.55 -4.04
N PRO A 19 -10.98 -8.56 -5.37
CA PRO A 19 -11.88 -7.64 -6.06
C PRO A 19 -13.36 -7.92 -5.82
N LEU A 20 -13.69 -9.16 -5.48
CA LEU A 20 -15.09 -9.50 -5.23
C LEU A 20 -15.63 -8.83 -3.97
N THR A 21 -14.78 -8.65 -2.96
CA THR A 21 -15.18 -8.03 -1.70
C THR A 21 -14.62 -6.63 -1.56
N ASP A 22 -13.91 -6.15 -2.56
CA ASP A 22 -13.28 -4.82 -2.53
C ASP A 22 -12.35 -4.67 -1.33
N SER A 23 -11.65 -5.74 -0.99
CA SER A 23 -10.77 -5.75 0.17
C SER A 23 -9.30 -5.82 -0.26
N VAL A 24 -8.46 -5.17 0.53
CA VAL A 24 -7.02 -5.21 0.31
C VAL A 24 -6.36 -5.60 1.62
N TYR A 25 -5.54 -6.63 1.55
CA TYR A 25 -4.71 -7.02 2.68
C TYR A 25 -3.34 -6.38 2.46
N VAL A 26 -3.04 -5.35 3.23
CA VAL A 26 -1.88 -4.51 2.97
C VAL A 26 -1.02 -4.42 4.22
N GLN A 27 0.27 -4.36 4.01
CA GLN A 27 1.24 -4.18 5.09
C GLN A 27 2.05 -2.93 4.81
N PHE A 28 2.09 -2.02 5.79
CA PHE A 28 2.86 -0.79 5.69
C PHE A 28 4.14 -0.95 6.48
N ALA A 29 5.29 -0.87 5.81
CA ALA A 29 6.60 -0.91 6.46
C ALA A 29 6.68 -2.08 7.43
N ASP A 30 6.97 -1.80 8.70
CA ASP A 30 7.13 -2.84 9.71
C ASP A 30 5.85 -3.12 10.49
N GLU A 31 4.75 -2.49 10.11
CA GLU A 31 3.50 -2.67 10.84
C GLU A 31 2.85 -3.99 10.48
N PRO A 32 2.01 -4.52 11.38
CA PRO A 32 1.28 -5.74 11.03
C PRO A 32 0.33 -5.49 9.88
N PRO A 33 0.08 -6.51 9.05
CA PRO A 33 -0.84 -6.32 7.93
C PRO A 33 -2.25 -6.06 8.39
N GLN A 34 -3.00 -5.37 7.55
CA GLN A 34 -4.38 -5.02 7.87
C GLN A 34 -5.25 -5.14 6.63
N ILE A 35 -6.53 -5.31 6.84
CA ILE A 35 -7.50 -5.43 5.76
C ILE A 35 -8.32 -4.15 5.73
N ILE A 36 -8.33 -3.50 4.56
CA ILE A 36 -9.11 -2.28 4.35
C ILE A 36 -9.77 -2.38 2.98
N THR A 37 -10.69 -1.46 2.70
CA THR A 37 -11.28 -1.42 1.36
C THR A 37 -10.31 -0.79 0.38
N TRP A 38 -10.51 -1.11 -0.89
CA TRP A 38 -9.66 -0.54 -1.93
C TRP A 38 -9.77 0.98 -1.95
N SER A 39 -10.99 1.50 -1.75
CA SER A 39 -11.21 2.95 -1.72
C SER A 39 -10.41 3.61 -0.61
N GLU A 40 -10.44 3.02 0.58
CA GLU A 40 -9.66 3.54 1.70
C GLU A 40 -8.17 3.49 1.41
N PHE A 41 -7.73 2.38 0.82
CA PHE A 41 -6.32 2.23 0.49
C PHE A 41 -5.87 3.34 -0.46
N ILE A 42 -6.62 3.58 -1.51
CA ILE A 42 -6.27 4.59 -2.50
C ILE A 42 -6.23 5.99 -1.89
N GLU A 43 -7.12 6.25 -0.94
CA GLU A 43 -7.18 7.56 -0.30
C GLU A 43 -5.99 7.80 0.63
N MET A 44 -5.46 6.75 1.23
CA MET A 44 -4.40 6.92 2.22
C MET A 44 -3.00 6.78 1.65
N VAL A 45 -2.88 6.38 0.39
CA VAL A 45 -1.56 6.21 -0.21
C VAL A 45 -1.44 7.04 -1.47
N THR A 46 -0.21 7.24 -1.90
CA THR A 46 0.07 7.87 -3.17
C THR A 46 1.00 6.95 -3.96
N LEU A 47 0.78 6.93 -5.28
CA LEU A 47 1.60 6.12 -6.15
C LEU A 47 2.83 6.93 -6.57
N LYS A 48 4.00 6.41 -6.29
CA LYS A 48 5.24 7.07 -6.63
C LYS A 48 6.12 6.14 -7.44
N LEU A 49 6.95 6.75 -8.25
CA LEU A 49 7.97 6.02 -8.97
C LEU A 49 8.97 5.49 -7.95
N GLU A 50 9.14 4.19 -7.96
CA GLU A 50 10.06 3.55 -7.01
C GLU A 50 11.48 3.86 -7.45
N VAL A 51 12.26 4.38 -6.52
CA VAL A 51 13.65 4.72 -6.82
C VAL A 51 14.52 3.53 -6.50
N SER A 52 15.27 3.10 -7.50
CA SER A 52 16.23 2.04 -7.31
C SER A 52 17.60 2.69 -7.18
N ASP A 53 18.30 2.40 -6.13
CA ASP A 53 19.62 2.99 -5.94
C ASP A 53 20.71 1.96 -6.13
N ASP A 54 20.40 0.95 -6.86
CA ASP A 54 21.48 0.09 -7.24
C ASP A 54 22.28 0.75 -8.31
N LYS A 55 22.98 0.75 -8.39
CA LYS A 55 23.57 1.40 -9.37
C LYS A 55 24.66 1.04 -9.32
#